data_285a9cd541abaf5b4560e94cb7740f22
#
_entry.id   285a9cd541abaf5b4560e94cb7740f22
#
_cell.length_a   1.000
_cell.length_b   1.000
_cell.length_c   1.000
_cell.angle_alpha   90.00
_cell.angle_beta   90.00
_cell.angle_gamma   90.00
#
_symmetry.space_group_name_H-M   'P 1'
#
loop_
_entity.id
_entity.type
_entity.pdbx_description
1 polymer ?
#
loop_
_entity_poly.entity_id
_entity_poly.type
_entity_poly.pdbx_seq_one_letter_code
_entity_poly.pdbx_strand_id
1 'polypeptide(L)'
;MNDLVSVIITTHNRLEFLKNALSSVLNQSYNNIEVIIVDSSGNAHTQNFIKENENLIYIHSQINHPNVLRNLGVQCSNGNFIAFLDDDDTWEKAKIEKQVLCLNDNDIGLCYTGKNIINKKKIRYSFKKGIIKSNKHAILWDNFIGITSSIMIKKEVIETLGDFDESLPALQDYDFCIKVCQYYNVLGINEALVNYNYKHNENQISQNIQSLKKASKIINKKYPNSCLLKFGLWKIKLKRRLKTFYE
;
A
#
# COMPACT_ATOMS: atom_id res chain seq x y z
N MET A 1 19.22 14.73 7.86
CA MET A 1 19.20 14.08 6.54
C MET A 1 17.91 14.48 5.85
N ASN A 2 17.98 14.82 4.59
CA ASN A 2 16.82 15.32 3.83
C ASN A 2 16.60 14.38 2.63
N ASP A 3 16.35 13.10 2.92
CA ASP A 3 16.15 12.08 1.89
C ASP A 3 14.87 12.35 1.10
N LEU A 4 14.92 12.25 -0.22
CA LEU A 4 13.75 12.43 -1.07
C LEU A 4 12.80 11.24 -0.90
N VAL A 5 11.53 11.54 -0.70
CA VAL A 5 10.43 10.57 -0.65
C VAL A 5 9.59 10.68 -1.90
N SER A 6 9.51 9.61 -2.68
CA SER A 6 8.57 9.52 -3.80
C SER A 6 7.24 8.97 -3.29
N VAL A 7 6.19 9.77 -3.39
CA VAL A 7 4.82 9.36 -3.08
C VAL A 7 4.11 8.98 -4.37
N ILE A 8 3.73 7.71 -4.49
CA ILE A 8 3.02 7.17 -5.64
C ILE A 8 1.53 7.08 -5.32
N ILE A 9 0.70 7.87 -6.03
CA ILE A 9 -0.76 7.83 -5.93
C ILE A 9 -1.31 7.14 -7.17
N THR A 10 -2.05 6.04 -6.99
CA THR A 10 -2.70 5.32 -8.09
C THR A 10 -4.18 5.67 -8.14
N THR A 11 -4.69 5.98 -9.34
CA THR A 11 -6.10 6.39 -9.52
C THR A 11 -6.73 5.83 -10.79
N HIS A 12 -8.05 5.70 -10.79
CA HIS A 12 -8.86 5.36 -11.96
C HIS A 12 -10.24 6.02 -11.89
N ASN A 13 -10.41 7.10 -12.65
CA ASN A 13 -11.71 7.81 -12.82
C ASN A 13 -12.38 8.25 -11.48
N ARG A 14 -11.57 8.70 -10.50
CA ARG A 14 -12.02 9.08 -9.14
C ARG A 14 -11.42 10.42 -8.71
N LEU A 15 -11.63 11.49 -9.49
CA LEU A 15 -10.99 12.79 -9.30
C LEU A 15 -11.16 13.36 -7.88
N GLU A 16 -12.37 13.28 -7.29
CA GLU A 16 -12.60 13.83 -5.96
C GLU A 16 -11.84 13.08 -4.85
N PHE A 17 -11.70 11.77 -4.98
CA PHE A 17 -10.85 10.99 -4.08
C PHE A 17 -9.38 11.36 -4.26
N LEU A 18 -8.91 11.44 -5.51
CA LEU A 18 -7.54 11.86 -5.83
C LEU A 18 -7.22 13.23 -5.23
N LYS A 19 -8.12 14.21 -5.31
CA LYS A 19 -7.93 15.54 -4.70
C LYS A 19 -7.70 15.45 -3.19
N ASN A 20 -8.49 14.64 -2.50
CA ASN A 20 -8.35 14.44 -1.06
C ASN A 20 -7.04 13.75 -0.69
N ALA A 21 -6.68 12.67 -1.42
CA ALA A 21 -5.43 11.96 -1.24
C ALA A 21 -4.23 12.89 -1.46
N LEU A 22 -4.21 13.62 -2.59
CA LEU A 22 -3.16 14.58 -2.91
C LEU A 22 -3.05 15.69 -1.86
N SER A 23 -4.18 16.27 -1.45
CA SER A 23 -4.18 17.28 -0.38
C SER A 23 -3.54 16.76 0.91
N SER A 24 -3.77 15.50 1.28
CA SER A 24 -3.15 14.90 2.46
C SER A 24 -1.64 14.70 2.34
N VAL A 25 -1.14 14.54 1.12
CA VAL A 25 0.31 14.47 0.83
C VAL A 25 0.95 15.86 0.86
N LEU A 26 0.32 16.84 0.22
CA LEU A 26 0.83 18.21 0.18
C LEU A 26 0.83 18.89 1.57
N ASN A 27 0.02 18.41 2.51
CA ASN A 27 -0.04 18.89 3.90
C ASN A 27 0.88 18.11 4.87
N GLN A 28 1.78 17.27 4.39
CA GLN A 28 2.74 16.56 5.26
C GLN A 28 3.72 17.53 5.93
N SER A 29 4.17 17.18 7.13
CA SER A 29 5.21 17.94 7.86
C SER A 29 6.61 17.78 7.26
N TYR A 30 6.83 16.76 6.47
CA TYR A 30 8.06 16.51 5.73
C TYR A 30 8.01 17.17 4.35
N ASN A 31 9.03 17.96 3.99
CA ASN A 31 8.97 18.82 2.81
C ASN A 31 9.65 18.25 1.56
N ASN A 32 10.64 17.32 1.72
CA ASN A 32 11.38 16.80 0.58
C ASN A 32 10.63 15.61 -0.07
N ILE A 33 9.55 15.93 -0.78
CA ILE A 33 8.63 14.97 -1.38
C ILE A 33 8.50 15.27 -2.88
N GLU A 34 8.56 14.25 -3.72
CA GLU A 34 8.00 14.26 -5.06
C GLU A 34 6.70 13.45 -5.10
N VAL A 35 5.75 13.89 -5.88
CA VAL A 35 4.45 13.22 -6.02
C VAL A 35 4.28 12.72 -7.44
N ILE A 36 4.04 11.41 -7.57
CA ILE A 36 3.83 10.71 -8.83
C ILE A 36 2.41 10.19 -8.86
N ILE A 37 1.59 10.72 -9.78
CA ILE A 37 0.21 10.28 -9.99
C ILE A 37 0.18 9.37 -11.20
N VAL A 38 -0.24 8.12 -10.98
CA VAL A 38 -0.40 7.13 -12.04
C VAL A 38 -1.89 6.86 -12.25
N ASP A 39 -2.41 7.34 -13.39
CA ASP A 39 -3.83 7.26 -13.75
C ASP A 39 -4.07 6.29 -14.90
N SER A 40 -5.04 5.41 -14.73
CA SER A 40 -5.45 4.47 -15.79
C SER A 40 -6.78 4.84 -16.46
N SER A 41 -7.36 6.00 -16.14
CA SER A 41 -8.63 6.43 -16.74
C SER A 41 -8.47 7.21 -18.04
N GLY A 42 -7.35 7.95 -18.19
CA GLY A 42 -7.16 8.91 -19.29
C GLY A 42 -8.20 10.03 -19.33
N ASN A 43 -8.91 10.27 -18.23
CA ASN A 43 -9.97 11.27 -18.15
C ASN A 43 -9.41 12.69 -18.23
N ALA A 44 -9.95 13.51 -19.16
CA ALA A 44 -9.52 14.88 -19.36
C ALA A 44 -9.63 15.75 -18.09
N HIS A 45 -10.64 15.54 -17.25
CA HIS A 45 -10.79 16.30 -15.99
C HIS A 45 -9.63 15.99 -15.01
N THR A 46 -9.20 14.72 -14.91
CA THR A 46 -8.05 14.34 -14.10
C THR A 46 -6.77 14.96 -14.64
N GLN A 47 -6.56 14.89 -15.96
CA GLN A 47 -5.38 15.47 -16.61
C GLN A 47 -5.32 16.98 -16.42
N ASN A 48 -6.43 17.70 -16.59
CA ASN A 48 -6.49 19.15 -16.43
C ASN A 48 -6.19 19.54 -14.98
N PHE A 49 -6.81 18.86 -14.00
CA PHE A 49 -6.54 19.08 -12.58
C PHE A 49 -5.05 18.93 -12.24
N ILE A 50 -4.39 17.91 -12.79
CA ILE A 50 -2.95 17.68 -12.53
C ILE A 50 -2.08 18.76 -13.20
N LYS A 51 -2.42 19.19 -14.42
CA LYS A 51 -1.70 20.26 -15.12
C LYS A 51 -1.80 21.63 -14.41
N GLU A 52 -2.88 21.86 -13.68
CA GLU A 52 -3.08 23.08 -12.87
C GLU A 52 -2.25 23.08 -11.57
N ASN A 53 -1.69 21.92 -11.20
CA ASN A 53 -0.87 21.77 -10.01
C ASN A 53 0.60 21.57 -10.43
N GLU A 54 1.41 22.58 -10.22
CA GLU A 54 2.84 22.53 -10.51
C GLU A 54 3.56 21.48 -9.62
N ASN A 55 4.64 20.90 -10.13
CA ASN A 55 5.49 19.92 -9.44
C ASN A 55 4.87 18.52 -9.20
N LEU A 56 3.84 18.15 -9.96
CA LEU A 56 3.34 16.77 -9.99
C LEU A 56 3.88 16.02 -11.21
N ILE A 57 4.30 14.78 -11.01
CA ILE A 57 4.66 13.88 -12.09
C ILE A 57 3.41 13.08 -12.46
N TYR A 58 2.96 13.21 -13.71
CA TYR A 58 1.78 12.50 -14.21
C TYR A 58 2.16 11.40 -15.19
N ILE A 59 1.64 10.20 -14.95
CA ILE A 59 1.81 9.04 -15.81
C ILE A 59 0.44 8.49 -16.17
N HIS A 60 0.16 8.38 -17.47
CA HIS A 60 -1.02 7.68 -17.96
C HIS A 60 -0.69 6.23 -18.29
N SER A 61 -1.49 5.30 -17.80
CA SER A 61 -1.41 3.87 -18.11
C SER A 61 -2.65 3.41 -18.88
N GLN A 62 -2.46 2.63 -19.93
CA GLN A 62 -3.59 1.97 -20.61
C GLN A 62 -4.09 0.74 -19.84
N ILE A 63 -3.33 0.25 -18.87
CA ILE A 63 -3.63 -0.95 -18.10
C ILE A 63 -4.20 -0.55 -16.74
N ASN A 64 -5.48 -0.87 -16.51
CA ASN A 64 -6.12 -0.65 -15.21
C ASN A 64 -5.87 -1.82 -14.26
N HIS A 65 -4.64 -1.89 -13.74
CA HIS A 65 -4.26 -2.89 -12.72
C HIS A 65 -3.39 -2.24 -11.63
N PRO A 66 -3.75 -2.33 -10.35
CA PRO A 66 -3.07 -1.59 -9.27
C PRO A 66 -1.56 -1.82 -9.21
N ASN A 67 -1.09 -3.05 -9.44
CA ASN A 67 0.33 -3.35 -9.40
C ASN A 67 1.09 -2.76 -10.59
N VAL A 68 0.48 -2.77 -11.78
CA VAL A 68 1.05 -2.09 -12.96
C VAL A 68 1.22 -0.61 -12.68
N LEU A 69 0.20 0.04 -12.09
CA LEU A 69 0.27 1.46 -11.78
C LEU A 69 1.36 1.75 -10.73
N ARG A 70 1.44 0.94 -9.66
CA ARG A 70 2.47 1.11 -8.63
C ARG A 70 3.88 0.90 -9.20
N ASN A 71 4.07 -0.13 -10.03
CA ASN A 71 5.35 -0.44 -10.66
C ASN A 71 5.79 0.69 -11.61
N LEU A 72 4.89 1.24 -12.43
CA LEU A 72 5.17 2.42 -13.26
C LEU A 72 5.60 3.62 -12.41
N GLY A 73 4.91 3.86 -11.28
CA GLY A 73 5.28 4.91 -10.34
C GLY A 73 6.67 4.69 -9.75
N VAL A 74 7.01 3.46 -9.36
CA VAL A 74 8.36 3.10 -8.87
C VAL A 74 9.44 3.36 -9.91
N GLN A 75 9.20 2.97 -11.16
CA GLN A 75 10.17 3.17 -12.26
C GLN A 75 10.46 4.65 -12.53
N CYS A 76 9.50 5.53 -12.30
CA CYS A 76 9.65 6.98 -12.48
C CYS A 76 10.07 7.73 -11.22
N SER A 77 10.27 7.03 -10.10
CA SER A 77 10.64 7.64 -8.83
C SER A 77 12.13 7.96 -8.75
N ASN A 78 12.47 9.09 -8.09
CA ASN A 78 13.86 9.50 -7.83
C ASN A 78 14.22 9.42 -6.33
N GLY A 79 13.23 9.23 -5.46
CA GLY A 79 13.41 9.24 -4.01
C GLY A 79 14.17 8.03 -3.47
N ASN A 80 14.85 8.23 -2.37
CA ASN A 80 15.48 7.16 -1.58
C ASN A 80 14.43 6.25 -0.93
N PHE A 81 13.29 6.83 -0.60
CA PHE A 81 12.14 6.15 -0.02
C PHE A 81 10.93 6.23 -0.93
N ILE A 82 10.18 5.15 -1.01
CA ILE A 82 8.95 5.04 -1.78
C ILE A 82 7.77 4.84 -0.82
N ALA A 83 6.75 5.68 -0.94
CA ALA A 83 5.49 5.54 -0.22
C ALA A 83 4.34 5.41 -1.22
N PHE A 84 3.37 4.56 -0.92
CA PHE A 84 2.22 4.33 -1.78
C PHE A 84 0.95 4.85 -1.11
N LEU A 85 0.07 5.45 -1.90
CA LEU A 85 -1.24 5.92 -1.45
C LEU A 85 -2.30 5.55 -2.48
N ASP A 86 -3.30 4.79 -2.06
CA ASP A 86 -4.50 4.56 -2.88
C ASP A 86 -5.38 5.82 -2.83
N ASP A 87 -6.00 6.21 -3.95
CA ASP A 87 -6.71 7.49 -4.08
C ASP A 87 -7.92 7.65 -3.13
N ASP A 88 -8.45 6.55 -2.58
CA ASP A 88 -9.54 6.56 -1.62
C ASP A 88 -9.11 6.63 -0.14
N ASP A 89 -7.80 6.70 0.13
CA ASP A 89 -7.22 6.87 1.45
C ASP A 89 -6.66 8.30 1.64
N THR A 90 -6.39 8.67 2.90
CA THR A 90 -5.68 9.91 3.24
C THR A 90 -4.67 9.67 4.37
N TRP A 91 -3.69 10.56 4.48
CA TRP A 91 -2.65 10.50 5.49
C TRP A 91 -2.75 11.58 6.55
N GLU A 92 -2.35 11.25 7.77
CA GLU A 92 -2.13 12.21 8.85
C GLU A 92 -0.83 12.98 8.63
N LYS A 93 -0.79 14.23 9.07
CA LYS A 93 0.28 15.21 8.78
C LYS A 93 1.70 14.71 9.08
N ALA A 94 1.90 13.91 10.11
CA ALA A 94 3.23 13.47 10.55
C ALA A 94 3.66 12.10 9.97
N LYS A 95 2.92 11.52 9.02
CA LYS A 95 3.18 10.16 8.57
C LYS A 95 4.55 10.01 7.91
N ILE A 96 4.85 10.83 6.91
CA ILE A 96 6.11 10.72 6.15
C ILE A 96 7.30 10.98 7.07
N GLU A 97 7.28 12.05 7.86
CA GLU A 97 8.35 12.39 8.79
C GLU A 97 8.69 11.23 9.74
N LYS A 98 7.68 10.63 10.36
CA LYS A 98 7.88 9.50 11.29
C LYS A 98 8.41 8.26 10.59
N GLN A 99 7.99 7.98 9.36
CA GLN A 99 8.47 6.84 8.61
C GLN A 99 9.88 7.04 8.07
N VAL A 100 10.26 8.26 7.68
CA VAL A 100 11.65 8.61 7.33
C VAL A 100 12.56 8.38 8.52
N LEU A 101 12.21 8.86 9.72
CA LEU A 101 12.97 8.61 10.94
C LEU A 101 13.15 7.11 11.22
N CYS A 102 12.12 6.31 10.96
CA CYS A 102 12.18 4.86 11.11
C CYS A 102 13.13 4.21 10.09
N LEU A 103 13.11 4.62 8.81
CA LEU A 103 13.90 4.04 7.73
C LEU A 103 15.36 4.53 7.70
N ASN A 104 15.69 5.57 8.47
CA ASN A 104 17.09 5.97 8.69
C ASN A 104 17.89 4.93 9.48
N ASP A 105 17.23 3.98 10.14
CA ASP A 105 17.88 2.77 10.64
C ASP A 105 18.24 1.87 9.45
N ASN A 106 19.55 1.58 9.31
CA ASN A 106 20.07 0.79 8.18
C ASN A 106 19.51 -0.65 8.16
N ASP A 107 19.14 -1.18 9.30
CA ASP A 107 18.61 -2.54 9.41
C ASP A 107 17.15 -2.66 8.96
N ILE A 108 16.43 -1.55 8.82
CA ILE A 108 15.02 -1.52 8.45
C ILE A 108 14.85 -1.27 6.95
N GLY A 109 14.24 -2.21 6.24
CA GLY A 109 13.94 -2.07 4.81
C GLY A 109 12.54 -1.49 4.54
N LEU A 110 11.57 -1.74 5.43
CA LEU A 110 10.19 -1.27 5.30
C LEU A 110 9.64 -0.79 6.65
N CYS A 111 8.97 0.35 6.63
CA CYS A 111 8.20 0.88 7.76
C CYS A 111 6.71 0.91 7.44
N TYR A 112 5.85 0.51 8.40
CA TYR A 112 4.40 0.59 8.27
C TYR A 112 3.77 1.28 9.48
N THR A 113 2.54 1.75 9.33
CA THR A 113 1.83 2.48 10.40
C THR A 113 0.49 1.82 10.74
N GLY A 114 -0.06 2.19 11.88
CA GLY A 114 -1.47 1.96 12.18
C GLY A 114 -2.37 2.79 11.26
N LYS A 115 -3.66 2.43 11.28
CA LYS A 115 -4.69 3.10 10.47
C LYS A 115 -6.00 3.24 11.21
N ASN A 116 -6.74 4.28 10.88
CA ASN A 116 -8.16 4.42 11.17
C ASN A 116 -8.96 3.73 10.05
N ILE A 117 -9.81 2.79 10.40
CA ILE A 117 -10.77 2.20 9.46
C ILE A 117 -12.06 3.02 9.55
N ILE A 118 -12.34 3.77 8.48
CA ILE A 118 -13.52 4.61 8.38
C ILE A 118 -14.61 3.83 7.66
N ASN A 119 -15.74 3.61 8.35
CA ASN A 119 -16.93 2.98 7.77
C ASN A 119 -18.13 3.87 8.05
N LYS A 120 -18.59 4.62 7.05
CA LYS A 120 -19.61 5.67 7.18
C LYS A 120 -19.21 6.66 8.29
N LYS A 121 -19.92 6.67 9.43
CA LYS A 121 -19.65 7.55 10.59
C LYS A 121 -18.81 6.88 11.69
N LYS A 122 -18.42 5.61 11.53
CA LYS A 122 -17.66 4.88 12.55
C LYS A 122 -16.18 4.86 12.18
N ILE A 123 -15.32 5.22 13.13
CA ILE A 123 -13.87 5.16 13.01
C ILE A 123 -13.37 4.10 13.99
N ARG A 124 -12.53 3.18 13.50
CA ARG A 124 -11.91 2.15 14.32
C ARG A 124 -10.40 2.11 14.06
N TYR A 125 -9.61 2.31 15.11
CA TYR A 125 -8.17 2.13 15.06
C TYR A 125 -7.78 0.66 14.79
N SER A 126 -6.78 0.45 13.97
CA SER A 126 -6.21 -0.86 13.68
C SER A 126 -4.70 -0.77 13.50
N PHE A 127 -3.99 -1.51 14.35
CA PHE A 127 -2.54 -1.73 14.25
C PHE A 127 -2.22 -3.16 14.65
N LYS A 128 -1.22 -3.75 13.99
CA LYS A 128 -0.64 -5.02 14.41
C LYS A 128 0.87 -4.89 14.43
N LYS A 129 1.48 -5.17 15.56
CA LYS A 129 2.93 -5.17 15.71
C LYS A 129 3.51 -6.44 15.12
N GLY A 130 4.49 -6.31 14.22
CA GLY A 130 5.31 -7.43 13.74
C GLY A 130 6.24 -7.94 14.83
N ILE A 131 6.58 -9.23 14.78
CA ILE A 131 7.56 -9.85 15.68
C ILE A 131 8.95 -9.61 15.07
N ILE A 132 9.75 -8.76 15.68
CA ILE A 132 11.05 -8.28 15.14
C ILE A 132 12.01 -9.44 14.82
N LYS A 133 12.09 -10.45 15.70
CA LYS A 133 13.04 -11.59 15.54
C LYS A 133 12.60 -12.66 14.54
N SER A 134 11.38 -12.63 14.00
CA SER A 134 10.86 -13.65 13.07
C SER A 134 9.80 -13.12 12.13
N ASN A 135 10.03 -11.93 11.57
CA ASN A 135 9.09 -11.29 10.61
C ASN A 135 8.73 -12.23 9.46
N LYS A 136 9.69 -12.99 8.93
CA LYS A 136 9.49 -13.94 7.83
C LYS A 136 8.47 -15.06 8.15
N HIS A 137 8.36 -15.49 9.40
CA HIS A 137 7.37 -16.48 9.82
C HIS A 137 6.07 -15.82 10.25
N ALA A 138 6.16 -14.68 10.94
CA ALA A 138 5.00 -13.94 11.40
C ALA A 138 4.14 -13.44 10.24
N ILE A 139 4.75 -12.93 9.15
CA ILE A 139 4.03 -12.47 7.97
C ILE A 139 3.28 -13.60 7.27
N LEU A 140 3.84 -14.82 7.23
CA LEU A 140 3.19 -15.99 6.64
C LEU A 140 1.94 -16.42 7.42
N TRP A 141 1.92 -16.22 8.75
CA TRP A 141 0.79 -16.52 9.61
C TRP A 141 -0.32 -15.48 9.52
N ASP A 142 0.04 -14.20 9.44
CA ASP A 142 -0.92 -13.08 9.43
C ASP A 142 -0.32 -11.87 8.70
N ASN A 143 -1.12 -11.21 7.85
CA ASN A 143 -0.74 -9.92 7.28
C ASN A 143 -0.81 -8.84 8.37
N PHE A 144 0.27 -8.66 9.13
CA PHE A 144 0.33 -7.67 10.20
C PHE A 144 0.66 -6.26 9.68
N ILE A 145 1.25 -6.14 8.50
CA ILE A 145 1.59 -4.85 7.86
C ILE A 145 0.32 -4.17 7.35
N GLY A 146 -0.53 -4.91 6.67
CA GLY A 146 -1.89 -4.47 6.36
C GLY A 146 -2.08 -3.97 4.94
N ILE A 147 -2.19 -2.66 4.72
CA ILE A 147 -2.56 -2.05 3.43
C ILE A 147 -1.39 -1.29 2.80
N THR A 148 -1.42 -1.15 1.48
CA THR A 148 -0.39 -0.45 0.71
C THR A 148 -0.20 1.00 1.18
N SER A 149 -1.28 1.72 1.45
CA SER A 149 -1.23 3.13 1.92
C SER A 149 -0.52 3.32 3.27
N SER A 150 -0.27 2.23 4.04
CA SER A 150 0.42 2.32 5.33
C SER A 150 1.93 2.16 5.23
N ILE A 151 2.46 1.67 4.12
CA ILE A 151 3.89 1.35 3.99
C ILE A 151 4.70 2.50 3.40
N MET A 152 5.97 2.54 3.83
CA MET A 152 7.08 3.23 3.18
C MET A 152 8.27 2.28 3.17
N ILE A 153 9.02 2.24 2.08
CA ILE A 153 10.09 1.27 1.83
C ILE A 153 11.31 1.97 1.23
N LYS A 154 12.50 1.49 1.53
CA LYS A 154 13.71 1.94 0.84
C LYS A 154 13.66 1.53 -0.62
N LYS A 155 14.01 2.41 -1.54
CA LYS A 155 14.00 2.13 -2.99
C LYS A 155 14.91 0.94 -3.32
N GLU A 156 16.09 0.86 -2.72
CA GLU A 156 17.05 -0.24 -2.88
C GLU A 156 16.45 -1.63 -2.58
N VAL A 157 15.48 -1.70 -1.66
CA VAL A 157 14.78 -2.97 -1.33
C VAL A 157 13.93 -3.42 -2.51
N ILE A 158 13.22 -2.49 -3.17
CA ILE A 158 12.42 -2.80 -4.37
C ILE A 158 13.36 -3.19 -5.51
N GLU A 159 14.43 -2.46 -5.73
CA GLU A 159 15.44 -2.74 -6.77
C GLU A 159 16.06 -4.13 -6.59
N THR A 160 16.30 -4.55 -5.35
CA THR A 160 16.89 -5.86 -5.03
C THR A 160 15.88 -7.00 -5.17
N LEU A 161 14.65 -6.82 -4.67
CA LEU A 161 13.64 -7.88 -4.60
C LEU A 161 12.69 -7.91 -5.81
N GLY A 162 12.68 -6.85 -6.61
CA GLY A 162 11.74 -6.65 -7.71
C GLY A 162 10.39 -6.11 -7.26
N ASP A 163 9.62 -5.69 -8.23
CA ASP A 163 8.35 -4.99 -8.13
C ASP A 163 7.18 -5.83 -7.58
N PHE A 164 6.00 -5.23 -7.51
CA PHE A 164 4.75 -5.94 -7.24
C PHE A 164 4.42 -6.94 -8.35
N ASP A 165 3.93 -8.12 -7.99
CA ASP A 165 3.52 -9.14 -8.96
C ASP A 165 2.21 -8.74 -9.67
N GLU A 166 2.31 -8.43 -10.96
CA GLU A 166 1.18 -7.98 -11.78
C GLU A 166 0.19 -9.10 -12.12
N SER A 167 0.55 -10.36 -11.92
CA SER A 167 -0.35 -11.50 -12.12
C SER A 167 -1.37 -11.69 -11.00
N LEU A 168 -1.22 -10.97 -9.88
CA LEU A 168 -2.04 -11.12 -8.70
C LEU A 168 -3.32 -10.28 -8.77
N PRO A 169 -4.51 -10.91 -8.86
CA PRO A 169 -5.79 -10.18 -8.89
C PRO A 169 -6.26 -9.70 -7.51
N ALA A 170 -5.57 -10.07 -6.43
CA ALA A 170 -5.81 -9.66 -5.03
C ALA A 170 -4.61 -10.02 -4.17
N LEU A 171 -4.54 -9.54 -2.90
CA LEU A 171 -3.45 -9.81 -1.95
C LEU A 171 -2.08 -9.32 -2.45
N GLN A 172 -2.08 -8.30 -3.28
CA GLN A 172 -0.87 -7.73 -3.87
C GLN A 172 0.09 -7.20 -2.81
N ASP A 173 -0.46 -6.44 -1.86
CA ASP A 173 0.22 -5.92 -0.69
C ASP A 173 0.80 -7.04 0.18
N TYR A 174 0.02 -8.10 0.39
CA TYR A 174 0.44 -9.22 1.21
C TYR A 174 1.60 -10.01 0.59
N ASP A 175 1.54 -10.32 -0.71
CA ASP A 175 2.63 -11.00 -1.43
C ASP A 175 3.92 -10.17 -1.40
N PHE A 176 3.81 -8.87 -1.64
CA PHE A 176 4.94 -7.95 -1.59
C PHE A 176 5.56 -7.90 -0.19
N CYS A 177 4.73 -7.79 0.86
CA CYS A 177 5.21 -7.80 2.24
C CYS A 177 5.84 -9.13 2.65
N ILE A 178 5.31 -10.28 2.17
CA ILE A 178 5.97 -11.59 2.38
C ILE A 178 7.36 -11.55 1.79
N LYS A 179 7.51 -11.10 0.54
CA LYS A 179 8.79 -11.01 -0.15
C LYS A 179 9.79 -10.15 0.64
N VAL A 180 9.39 -8.96 1.09
CA VAL A 180 10.25 -8.09 1.89
C VAL A 180 10.66 -8.74 3.21
N CYS A 181 9.71 -9.31 3.96
CA CYS A 181 9.97 -9.92 5.27
C CYS A 181 10.88 -11.16 5.22
N GLN A 182 11.12 -11.76 4.04
CA GLN A 182 12.08 -12.87 3.92
C GLN A 182 13.54 -12.38 4.06
N TYR A 183 13.81 -11.14 3.67
CA TYR A 183 15.20 -10.64 3.51
C TYR A 183 15.51 -9.40 4.37
N TYR A 184 14.48 -8.61 4.75
CA TYR A 184 14.66 -7.35 5.45
C TYR A 184 13.85 -7.29 6.74
N ASN A 185 14.33 -6.52 7.70
CA ASN A 185 13.57 -6.18 8.88
C ASN A 185 12.49 -5.15 8.53
N VAL A 186 11.37 -5.23 9.23
CA VAL A 186 10.25 -4.29 9.09
C VAL A 186 9.88 -3.72 10.46
N LEU A 187 9.54 -2.43 10.51
CA LEU A 187 9.18 -1.76 11.74
C LEU A 187 7.79 -1.13 11.65
N GLY A 188 6.98 -1.30 12.69
CA GLY A 188 5.64 -0.74 12.78
C GLY A 188 5.57 0.43 13.76
N ILE A 189 5.04 1.56 13.30
CA ILE A 189 4.71 2.72 14.12
C ILE A 189 3.27 2.55 14.64
N ASN A 190 3.13 2.45 15.96
CA ASN A 190 1.84 2.23 16.63
C ASN A 190 1.03 3.54 16.75
N GLU A 191 0.81 4.19 15.62
CA GLU A 191 -0.04 5.38 15.49
C GLU A 191 -0.93 5.25 14.27
N ALA A 192 -2.15 5.80 14.34
CA ALA A 192 -3.08 5.84 13.22
C ALA A 192 -2.68 6.99 12.27
N LEU A 193 -1.78 6.71 11.33
CA LEU A 193 -1.28 7.71 10.38
C LEU A 193 -1.88 7.57 8.97
N VAL A 194 -2.82 6.64 8.80
CA VAL A 194 -3.61 6.45 7.58
C VAL A 194 -5.10 6.42 7.92
N ASN A 195 -5.90 7.15 7.17
CA ASN A 195 -7.35 7.07 7.19
C ASN A 195 -7.80 6.19 6.01
N TYR A 196 -8.10 4.93 6.33
CA TYR A 196 -8.53 3.92 5.37
C TYR A 196 -10.04 3.95 5.20
N ASN A 197 -10.50 4.35 4.02
CA ASN A 197 -11.92 4.38 3.70
C ASN A 197 -12.44 3.00 3.32
N TYR A 198 -13.21 2.41 4.23
CA TYR A 198 -13.82 1.10 4.04
C TYR A 198 -15.24 1.23 3.48
N LYS A 199 -15.54 0.55 2.37
CA LYS A 199 -16.88 0.52 1.73
C LYS A 199 -17.31 1.78 0.98
N HIS A 200 -16.44 2.43 0.22
CA HIS A 200 -16.89 3.44 -0.74
C HIS A 200 -17.43 2.84 -2.05
N ASN A 201 -17.03 1.63 -2.42
CA ASN A 201 -17.49 0.98 -3.64
C ASN A 201 -17.76 -0.52 -3.41
N GLU A 202 -18.90 -1.00 -3.91
CA GLU A 202 -19.25 -2.43 -3.98
C GLU A 202 -18.23 -3.25 -4.81
N ASN A 203 -17.39 -2.58 -5.61
CA ASN A 203 -16.39 -3.15 -6.50
C ASN A 203 -14.96 -3.16 -5.95
N GLN A 204 -14.76 -2.99 -4.64
CA GLN A 204 -13.41 -3.08 -4.07
C GLN A 204 -12.79 -4.47 -4.33
N ILE A 205 -11.58 -4.50 -4.90
CA ILE A 205 -10.79 -5.73 -5.17
C ILE A 205 -10.71 -6.60 -3.92
N SER A 206 -10.60 -5.96 -2.76
CA SER A 206 -10.54 -6.62 -1.45
C SER A 206 -11.81 -7.43 -1.11
N GLN A 207 -12.94 -7.22 -1.77
CA GLN A 207 -14.21 -7.92 -1.49
C GLN A 207 -14.47 -9.09 -2.46
N ASN A 208 -13.76 -9.17 -3.57
CA ASN A 208 -13.97 -10.22 -4.57
C ASN A 208 -13.37 -11.57 -4.12
N ILE A 209 -14.24 -12.50 -3.73
CA ILE A 209 -13.85 -13.84 -3.25
C ILE A 209 -13.18 -14.69 -4.35
N GLN A 210 -13.56 -14.52 -5.62
CA GLN A 210 -12.93 -15.27 -6.73
C GLN A 210 -11.50 -14.80 -6.96
N SER A 211 -11.26 -13.47 -6.97
CA SER A 211 -9.93 -12.88 -7.05
C SER A 211 -9.06 -13.35 -5.88
N LEU A 212 -9.61 -13.37 -4.66
CA LEU A 212 -8.91 -13.89 -3.47
C LEU A 212 -8.52 -15.37 -3.61
N LYS A 213 -9.40 -16.22 -4.16
CA LYS A 213 -9.09 -17.64 -4.40
C LYS A 213 -7.97 -17.80 -5.44
N LYS A 214 -8.03 -17.04 -6.55
CA LYS A 214 -6.98 -17.05 -7.59
C LYS A 214 -5.65 -16.62 -7.03
N ALA A 215 -5.59 -15.46 -6.37
CA ALA A 215 -4.38 -14.94 -5.74
C ALA A 215 -3.77 -15.93 -4.72
N SER A 216 -4.61 -16.53 -3.87
CA SER A 216 -4.14 -17.53 -2.90
C SER A 216 -3.50 -18.75 -3.56
N LYS A 217 -3.98 -19.18 -4.75
CA LYS A 217 -3.36 -20.28 -5.49
C LYS A 217 -1.98 -19.88 -6.02
N ILE A 218 -1.86 -18.66 -6.56
CA ILE A 218 -0.58 -18.13 -7.07
C ILE A 218 0.44 -18.03 -5.93
N ILE A 219 0.05 -17.39 -4.81
CA ILE A 219 0.93 -17.22 -3.65
C ILE A 219 1.37 -18.58 -3.07
N ASN A 220 0.45 -19.56 -2.97
CA ASN A 220 0.82 -20.92 -2.53
C ASN A 220 1.81 -21.63 -3.46
N LYS A 221 1.81 -21.33 -4.77
CA LYS A 221 2.81 -21.86 -5.70
C LYS A 221 4.19 -21.22 -5.50
N LYS A 222 4.24 -19.92 -5.14
CA LYS A 222 5.51 -19.23 -4.83
C LYS A 222 6.17 -19.78 -3.57
N TYR A 223 5.36 -20.20 -2.58
CA TYR A 223 5.84 -20.68 -1.27
C TYR A 223 5.26 -22.07 -0.94
N PRO A 224 5.61 -23.13 -1.71
CA PRO A 224 4.87 -24.40 -1.70
C PRO A 224 4.91 -25.16 -0.38
N ASN A 225 5.99 -25.03 0.38
CA ASN A 225 6.22 -25.82 1.60
C ASN A 225 5.81 -25.10 2.90
N SER A 226 5.13 -23.95 2.81
CA SER A 226 4.74 -23.17 3.97
C SER A 226 3.35 -23.55 4.50
N CYS A 227 3.30 -24.39 5.53
CA CYS A 227 2.05 -24.66 6.27
C CYS A 227 1.49 -23.40 6.93
N LEU A 228 2.35 -22.50 7.44
CA LEU A 228 1.96 -21.23 8.05
C LEU A 228 1.21 -20.36 7.05
N LEU A 229 1.71 -20.25 5.82
CA LEU A 229 1.06 -19.46 4.77
C LEU A 229 -0.30 -20.05 4.37
N LYS A 230 -0.38 -21.37 4.18
CA LYS A 230 -1.66 -22.03 3.87
C LYS A 230 -2.71 -21.72 4.93
N PHE A 231 -2.34 -21.76 6.20
CA PHE A 231 -3.23 -21.40 7.31
C PHE A 231 -3.56 -19.90 7.32
N GLY A 232 -2.59 -19.01 7.12
CA GLY A 232 -2.80 -17.57 7.01
C GLY A 232 -3.79 -17.19 5.91
N LEU A 233 -3.62 -17.75 4.70
CA LEU A 233 -4.53 -17.56 3.58
C LEU A 233 -5.93 -18.14 3.85
N TRP A 234 -6.03 -19.26 4.55
CA TRP A 234 -7.31 -19.83 5.00
C TRP A 234 -8.02 -18.88 5.97
N LYS A 235 -7.30 -18.32 6.97
CA LYS A 235 -7.84 -17.30 7.90
C LYS A 235 -8.39 -16.08 7.16
N ILE A 236 -7.67 -15.56 6.17
CA ILE A 236 -8.11 -14.41 5.38
C ILE A 236 -9.42 -14.75 4.64
N LYS A 237 -9.50 -15.92 4.01
CA LYS A 237 -10.72 -16.39 3.32
C LYS A 237 -11.90 -16.55 4.29
N LEU A 238 -11.66 -17.13 5.46
CA LEU A 238 -12.70 -17.32 6.47
C LEU A 238 -13.23 -15.98 6.99
N LYS A 239 -12.35 -15.05 7.35
CA LYS A 239 -12.75 -13.71 7.79
C LYS A 239 -13.59 -12.96 6.76
N ARG A 240 -13.31 -13.11 5.48
CA ARG A 240 -14.11 -12.47 4.42
C ARG A 240 -15.45 -13.13 4.22
N ARG A 241 -15.53 -14.47 4.29
CA ARG A 241 -16.81 -15.19 4.25
C ARG A 241 -17.72 -14.82 5.41
N LEU A 242 -17.16 -14.76 6.63
CA LEU A 242 -17.95 -14.38 7.81
C LEU A 242 -18.45 -12.94 7.73
N LYS A 243 -17.67 -11.99 7.15
CA LYS A 243 -18.14 -10.62 6.95
C LYS A 243 -19.33 -10.52 5.99
N THR A 244 -19.36 -11.33 4.94
CA THR A 244 -20.50 -11.39 3.99
C THR A 244 -21.77 -11.99 4.60
N PHE A 245 -21.67 -12.66 5.75
CA PHE A 245 -22.84 -13.19 6.48
C PHE A 245 -23.38 -12.23 7.56
N TYR A 246 -22.59 -11.22 7.99
CA TYR A 246 -22.97 -10.27 9.04
C TYR A 246 -23.23 -8.85 8.51
N GLU A 247 -23.26 -8.66 7.21
CA GLU A 247 -23.64 -7.45 6.47
C GLU A 247 -24.96 -7.61 5.76
#